data_eb8d98c79e1d0f5966c19750ce7b73c5
#
_entry.id   eb8d98c79e1d0f5966c19750ce7b73c5
#
_cell.length_a   1.000
_cell.length_b   1.000
_cell.length_c   1.000
_cell.angle_alpha   90.00
_cell.angle_beta   90.00
_cell.angle_gamma   90.00
#
_symmetry.space_group_name_H-M   'P 1'
#
loop_
_entity.id
_entity.type
_entity.pdbx_description
1 polymer ?
#
loop_
_entity_poly.entity_id
_entity_poly.type
_entity_poly.pdbx_seq_one_letter_code
_entity_poly.pdbx_strand_id
1 'polypeptide(L)'
;GVGQTFAEAFYKAQLAAGVRLPTKGRAFISVKPKDRPAAVEIARKLHALGFELVATRGTAGVIAQAGIPVRVVNKVTEGRPHIVDMIKNGEIDLVINTVEEARQAVLDSRSIRTSALAAKVSAIFTTIEGAEAACLGIEQAGRYDVYSLQSLHARLREEAR
;
A
#
# COMPACT_ATOMS: atom_id res chain seq x y z
N GLY A 1 -14.21 -8.28 7.18
CA GLY A 1 -14.52 -7.17 8.08
C GLY A 1 -15.91 -6.63 7.85
N VAL A 2 -16.55 -6.15 8.88
CA VAL A 2 -17.85 -5.47 8.81
C VAL A 2 -17.65 -4.05 9.32
N GLY A 3 -18.20 -3.06 8.62
CA GLY A 3 -18.11 -1.64 8.98
C GLY A 3 -19.24 -0.84 8.35
N GLN A 4 -19.46 0.38 8.81
CA GLN A 4 -20.41 1.31 8.21
C GLN A 4 -19.91 1.89 6.88
N THR A 5 -18.61 1.88 6.67
CA THR A 5 -17.95 2.30 5.44
C THR A 5 -17.06 1.18 4.89
N PHE A 6 -16.78 1.25 3.59
CA PHE A 6 -15.80 0.34 2.97
C PHE A 6 -14.42 0.43 3.65
N ALA A 7 -13.97 1.64 3.98
CA ALA A 7 -12.68 1.87 4.63
C ALA A 7 -12.57 1.17 5.99
N GLU A 8 -13.62 1.25 6.81
CA GLU A 8 -13.71 0.57 8.10
C GLU A 8 -13.73 -0.96 7.92
N ALA A 9 -14.58 -1.46 7.03
CA ALA A 9 -14.70 -2.89 6.75
C ALA A 9 -13.39 -3.48 6.23
N PHE A 10 -12.71 -2.77 5.33
CA PHE A 10 -11.42 -3.16 4.78
C PHE A 10 -10.34 -3.18 5.87
N TYR A 11 -10.24 -2.12 6.69
CA TYR A 11 -9.28 -2.08 7.79
C TYR A 11 -9.45 -3.24 8.77
N LYS A 12 -10.68 -3.53 9.19
CA LYS A 12 -11.00 -4.67 10.04
C LYS A 12 -10.65 -6.01 9.39
N ALA A 13 -10.89 -6.15 8.08
CA ALA A 13 -10.52 -7.34 7.33
C ALA A 13 -9.00 -7.55 7.31
N GLN A 14 -8.22 -6.49 7.11
CA GLN A 14 -6.76 -6.55 7.18
C GLN A 14 -6.28 -6.98 8.56
N LEU A 15 -6.80 -6.40 9.64
CA LEU A 15 -6.48 -6.79 11.00
C LEU A 15 -6.80 -8.27 11.26
N ALA A 16 -7.97 -8.75 10.84
CA ALA A 16 -8.37 -10.15 10.98
C ALA A 16 -7.48 -11.12 10.19
N ALA A 17 -6.94 -10.67 9.05
CA ALA A 17 -5.97 -11.41 8.24
C ALA A 17 -4.52 -11.34 8.79
N GLY A 18 -4.30 -10.68 9.93
CA GLY A 18 -2.96 -10.48 10.51
C GLY A 18 -2.13 -9.41 9.80
N VAL A 19 -2.71 -8.67 8.86
CA VAL A 19 -2.06 -7.56 8.16
C VAL A 19 -2.23 -6.29 8.97
N ARG A 20 -1.12 -5.74 9.45
CA ARG A 20 -1.10 -4.45 10.14
C ARG A 20 -0.73 -3.37 9.14
N LEU A 21 -1.71 -2.54 8.78
CA LEU A 21 -1.47 -1.37 7.96
C LEU A 21 -0.63 -0.36 8.76
N PRO A 22 0.53 0.08 8.25
CA PRO A 22 1.34 1.08 8.93
C PRO A 22 0.62 2.43 8.91
N THR A 23 0.74 3.21 9.98
CA THR A 23 0.18 4.56 10.08
C THR A 23 1.22 5.66 9.86
N LYS A 24 2.47 5.29 9.74
CA LYS A 24 3.62 6.14 9.46
C LYS A 24 4.77 5.29 8.94
N GLY A 25 5.83 5.92 8.48
CA GLY A 25 7.03 5.26 8.02
C GLY A 25 7.31 5.53 6.56
N ARG A 26 7.86 4.56 5.84
CA ARG A 26 8.28 4.73 4.45
C ARG A 26 7.52 3.80 3.52
N ALA A 27 6.89 4.38 2.50
CA ALA A 27 6.17 3.67 1.46
C ALA A 27 7.00 3.57 0.18
N PHE A 28 7.19 2.35 -0.30
CA PHE A 28 7.80 2.10 -1.60
C PHE A 28 6.74 1.93 -2.69
N ILE A 29 6.88 2.68 -3.79
CA ILE A 29 5.95 2.66 -4.92
C ILE A 29 6.71 2.33 -6.21
N SER A 30 6.33 1.24 -6.86
CA SER A 30 6.84 0.85 -8.17
C SER A 30 5.72 0.29 -9.01
N VAL A 31 5.26 1.07 -9.98
CA VAL A 31 4.11 0.71 -10.80
C VAL A 31 4.45 0.65 -12.28
N LYS A 32 3.72 -0.19 -13.02
CA LYS A 32 3.80 -0.23 -14.48
C LYS A 32 3.33 1.10 -15.10
N PRO A 33 3.78 1.45 -16.33
CA PRO A 33 3.51 2.75 -16.94
C PRO A 33 2.05 3.17 -16.95
N LYS A 34 1.12 2.27 -17.25
CA LYS A 34 -0.31 2.56 -17.31
C LYS A 34 -0.91 2.96 -15.95
N ASP A 35 -0.29 2.52 -14.85
CA ASP A 35 -0.78 2.76 -13.48
C ASP A 35 -0.19 4.05 -12.86
N ARG A 36 0.74 4.71 -13.55
CA ARG A 36 1.43 5.92 -13.03
C ARG A 36 0.49 7.07 -12.66
N PRO A 37 -0.55 7.39 -13.43
CA PRO A 37 -1.49 8.44 -13.04
C PRO A 37 -2.17 8.15 -11.69
N ALA A 38 -2.64 6.93 -11.48
CA ALA A 38 -3.23 6.51 -10.21
C ALA A 38 -2.20 6.48 -9.07
N ALA A 39 -0.95 6.10 -9.35
CA ALA A 39 0.13 6.12 -8.36
C ALA A 39 0.44 7.54 -7.84
N VAL A 40 0.23 8.59 -8.64
CA VAL A 40 0.36 9.98 -8.19
C VAL A 40 -0.68 10.30 -7.12
N GLU A 41 -1.93 9.90 -7.29
CA GLU A 41 -2.99 10.13 -6.31
C GLU A 41 -2.75 9.32 -5.02
N ILE A 42 -2.31 8.08 -5.14
CA ILE A 42 -1.89 7.25 -4.00
C ILE A 42 -0.72 7.92 -3.26
N ALA A 43 0.29 8.39 -3.98
CA ALA A 43 1.44 9.09 -3.40
C ALA A 43 1.02 10.36 -2.66
N ARG A 44 0.08 11.13 -3.22
CA ARG A 44 -0.49 12.33 -2.58
C ARG A 44 -1.15 12.01 -1.25
N LYS A 45 -1.99 10.96 -1.21
CA LYS A 45 -2.66 10.50 0.01
C LYS A 45 -1.66 10.02 1.06
N LEU A 46 -0.70 9.18 0.68
CA LEU A 46 0.32 8.67 1.59
C LEU A 46 1.20 9.79 2.15
N HIS A 47 1.59 10.76 1.31
CA HIS A 47 2.35 11.92 1.76
C HIS A 47 1.55 12.77 2.76
N ALA A 48 0.26 13.02 2.50
CA ALA A 48 -0.64 13.72 3.42
C ALA A 48 -0.83 12.96 4.75
N LEU A 49 -0.74 11.63 4.74
CA LEU A 49 -0.76 10.78 5.93
C LEU A 49 0.59 10.74 6.67
N GLY A 50 1.62 11.44 6.17
CA GLY A 50 2.92 11.56 6.83
C GLY A 50 3.94 10.47 6.44
N PHE A 51 3.72 9.73 5.35
CA PHE A 51 4.70 8.78 4.86
C PHE A 51 5.83 9.46 4.08
N GLU A 52 7.05 8.98 4.27
CA GLU A 52 8.15 9.21 3.34
C GLU A 52 7.97 8.33 2.11
N LEU A 53 8.13 8.91 0.92
CA LEU A 53 7.93 8.18 -0.33
C LEU A 53 9.25 7.80 -0.98
N VAL A 54 9.36 6.55 -1.38
CA VAL A 54 10.47 5.99 -2.16
C VAL A 54 9.88 5.33 -3.40
N ALA A 55 10.45 5.58 -4.57
CA ALA A 55 9.92 5.01 -5.80
C ALA A 55 11.03 4.69 -6.81
N THR A 56 10.77 3.74 -7.71
CA THR A 56 11.63 3.49 -8.85
C THR A 56 11.60 4.67 -9.81
N ARG A 57 12.69 4.90 -10.56
CA ARG A 57 12.93 6.08 -11.40
C ARG A 57 11.71 6.53 -12.23
N GLY A 58 11.07 5.60 -12.94
CA GLY A 58 9.92 5.93 -13.80
C GLY A 58 8.67 6.34 -13.02
N THR A 59 8.45 5.76 -11.83
CA THR A 59 7.35 6.12 -10.93
C THR A 59 7.66 7.41 -10.19
N ALA A 60 8.88 7.56 -9.69
CA ALA A 60 9.33 8.77 -9.01
C ALA A 60 9.24 10.01 -9.90
N GLY A 61 9.56 9.87 -11.19
CA GLY A 61 9.48 10.99 -12.14
C GLY A 61 8.08 11.60 -12.20
N VAL A 62 7.02 10.80 -12.31
CA VAL A 62 5.64 11.33 -12.38
C VAL A 62 5.16 11.87 -11.02
N ILE A 63 5.57 11.26 -9.92
CA ILE A 63 5.25 11.74 -8.56
C ILE A 63 5.92 13.11 -8.30
N ALA A 64 7.20 13.25 -8.64
CA ALA A 64 7.93 14.50 -8.49
C ALA A 64 7.38 15.63 -9.40
N GLN A 65 6.98 15.31 -10.64
CA GLN A 65 6.31 16.26 -11.54
C GLN A 65 4.99 16.79 -10.98
N ALA A 66 4.31 16.02 -10.15
CA ALA A 66 3.11 16.43 -9.44
C ALA A 66 3.41 17.26 -8.16
N GLY A 67 4.67 17.61 -7.91
CA GLY A 67 5.09 18.40 -6.74
C GLY A 67 5.13 17.63 -5.43
N ILE A 68 5.11 16.28 -5.47
CA ILE A 68 5.13 15.44 -4.28
C ILE A 68 6.56 14.98 -3.98
N PRO A 69 7.08 15.22 -2.77
CA PRO A 69 8.43 14.78 -2.40
C PRO A 69 8.56 13.26 -2.48
N VAL A 70 9.56 12.78 -3.20
CA VAL A 70 9.82 11.35 -3.38
C VAL A 70 11.31 11.10 -3.61
N ARG A 71 11.85 10.08 -2.95
CA ARG A 71 13.23 9.63 -3.14
C ARG A 71 13.29 8.54 -4.22
N VAL A 72 14.20 8.69 -5.16
CA VAL A 72 14.45 7.67 -6.18
C VAL A 72 15.27 6.52 -5.58
N VAL A 73 14.91 5.29 -5.89
CA VAL A 73 15.66 4.08 -5.56
C VAL A 73 15.86 3.22 -6.81
N ASN A 74 17.01 2.55 -6.88
CA ASN A 74 17.30 1.64 -7.96
C ASN A 74 16.44 0.37 -7.90
N LYS A 75 16.08 -0.17 -9.06
CA LYS A 75 15.58 -1.54 -9.18
C LYS A 75 16.72 -2.52 -8.90
N VAL A 76 16.38 -3.79 -8.67
CA VAL A 76 17.37 -4.86 -8.42
C VAL A 76 18.40 -4.96 -9.54
N THR A 77 17.99 -4.74 -10.78
CA THR A 77 18.85 -4.81 -11.98
C THR A 77 19.68 -3.55 -12.26
N GLU A 78 19.41 -2.46 -11.54
CA GLU A 78 20.10 -1.15 -11.76
C GLU A 78 21.34 -0.95 -10.87
N GLY A 79 21.67 -1.95 -10.05
CA GLY A 79 22.84 -1.91 -9.15
C GLY A 79 22.50 -1.47 -7.72
N ARG A 80 23.46 -1.71 -6.82
CA ARG A 80 23.33 -1.38 -5.39
C ARG A 80 23.72 0.06 -5.07
N PRO A 81 23.14 0.68 -4.02
CA PRO A 81 22.04 0.18 -3.22
C PRO A 81 20.73 0.17 -3.99
N HIS A 82 19.90 -0.85 -3.81
CA HIS A 82 18.61 -1.01 -4.47
C HIS A 82 17.49 -1.31 -3.45
N ILE A 83 16.24 -1.34 -3.91
CA ILE A 83 15.07 -1.48 -3.04
C ILE A 83 15.12 -2.71 -2.12
N VAL A 84 15.66 -3.85 -2.58
CA VAL A 84 15.77 -5.05 -1.74
C VAL A 84 16.73 -4.84 -0.56
N ASP A 85 17.77 -4.04 -0.72
CA ASP A 85 18.67 -3.69 0.40
C ASP A 85 17.92 -2.87 1.46
N MET A 86 17.13 -1.88 1.05
CA MET A 86 16.28 -1.09 1.95
C MET A 86 15.25 -1.94 2.69
N ILE A 87 14.59 -2.87 1.97
CA ILE A 87 13.62 -3.79 2.58
C ILE A 87 14.30 -4.68 3.64
N LYS A 88 15.44 -5.27 3.32
CA LYS A 88 16.20 -6.10 4.25
C LYS A 88 16.70 -5.35 5.49
N ASN A 89 17.00 -4.07 5.33
CA ASN A 89 17.40 -3.18 6.42
C ASN A 89 16.21 -2.72 7.28
N GLY A 90 14.98 -3.12 6.97
CA GLY A 90 13.78 -2.69 7.70
C GLY A 90 13.40 -1.22 7.47
N GLU A 91 13.82 -0.65 6.34
CA GLU A 91 13.57 0.76 6.01
C GLU A 91 12.22 1.00 5.30
N ILE A 92 11.47 -0.05 4.97
CA ILE A 92 10.21 0.01 4.21
C ILE A 92 9.08 -0.60 5.02
N ASP A 93 8.01 0.14 5.22
CA ASP A 93 6.83 -0.26 5.99
C ASP A 93 5.65 -0.66 5.10
N LEU A 94 5.55 -0.08 3.90
CA LEU A 94 4.48 -0.31 2.94
C LEU A 94 5.07 -0.51 1.54
N VAL A 95 4.62 -1.54 0.84
CA VAL A 95 5.03 -1.85 -0.54
C VAL A 95 3.83 -1.80 -1.49
N ILE A 96 3.91 -0.98 -2.53
CA ILE A 96 2.97 -0.93 -3.64
C ILE A 96 3.75 -1.28 -4.91
N ASN A 97 3.46 -2.45 -5.49
CA ASN A 97 4.23 -2.95 -6.61
C ASN A 97 3.33 -3.61 -7.67
N THR A 98 2.96 -2.86 -8.71
CA THR A 98 2.27 -3.42 -9.89
C THR A 98 3.25 -3.76 -10.98
N VAL A 99 2.98 -4.81 -11.76
CA VAL A 99 3.93 -5.42 -12.70
C VAL A 99 3.34 -5.53 -14.09
N GLU A 100 4.17 -5.28 -15.11
CA GLU A 100 3.89 -5.71 -16.46
C GLU A 100 4.21 -7.21 -16.65
N GLU A 101 3.62 -7.83 -17.65
CA GLU A 101 3.84 -9.25 -17.98
C GLU A 101 5.25 -9.55 -18.56
N ALA A 102 6.07 -8.53 -18.74
CA ALA A 102 7.45 -8.69 -19.19
C ALA A 102 8.26 -9.53 -18.19
N ARG A 103 8.94 -10.59 -18.68
CA ARG A 103 9.67 -11.56 -17.86
C ARG A 103 10.60 -10.92 -16.81
N GLN A 104 11.35 -9.89 -17.18
CA GLN A 104 12.28 -9.22 -16.29
C GLN A 104 11.54 -8.44 -15.18
N ALA A 105 10.44 -7.75 -15.52
CA ALA A 105 9.62 -7.04 -14.53
C ALA A 105 8.99 -8.00 -13.52
N VAL A 106 8.61 -9.20 -13.96
CA VAL A 106 8.08 -10.26 -13.07
C VAL A 106 9.16 -10.76 -12.11
N LEU A 107 10.40 -10.96 -12.56
CA LEU A 107 11.52 -11.39 -11.72
C LEU A 107 11.89 -10.33 -10.67
N ASP A 108 11.99 -9.07 -11.06
CA ASP A 108 12.25 -7.95 -10.14
C ASP A 108 11.16 -7.84 -9.08
N SER A 109 9.90 -7.91 -9.49
CA SER A 109 8.75 -7.87 -8.58
C SER A 109 8.73 -9.07 -7.62
N ARG A 110 9.11 -10.26 -8.10
CA ARG A 110 9.21 -11.45 -7.24
C ARG A 110 10.27 -11.24 -6.15
N SER A 111 11.45 -10.72 -6.50
CA SER A 111 12.52 -10.41 -5.55
C SER A 111 12.06 -9.40 -4.49
N ILE A 112 11.37 -8.33 -4.89
CA ILE A 112 10.84 -7.32 -3.98
C ILE A 112 9.85 -7.94 -3.01
N ARG A 113 8.84 -8.68 -3.50
CA ARG A 113 7.81 -9.30 -2.66
C ARG A 113 8.37 -10.36 -1.73
N THR A 114 9.24 -11.23 -2.21
CA THR A 114 9.89 -12.26 -1.38
C THR A 114 10.73 -11.62 -0.27
N SER A 115 11.47 -10.56 -0.58
CA SER A 115 12.27 -9.83 0.42
C SER A 115 11.39 -9.11 1.44
N ALA A 116 10.27 -8.51 0.99
CA ALA A 116 9.31 -7.85 1.87
C ALA A 116 8.66 -8.85 2.85
N LEU A 117 8.24 -10.01 2.35
CA LEU A 117 7.70 -11.08 3.20
C LEU A 117 8.74 -11.58 4.21
N ALA A 118 10.00 -11.83 3.78
CA ALA A 118 11.07 -12.26 4.67
C ALA A 118 11.41 -11.20 5.73
N ALA A 119 11.35 -9.92 5.40
CA ALA A 119 11.52 -8.80 6.32
C ALA A 119 10.27 -8.49 7.16
N LYS A 120 9.22 -9.32 7.04
CA LYS A 120 7.93 -9.15 7.75
C LYS A 120 7.21 -7.83 7.46
N VAL A 121 7.40 -7.26 6.28
CA VAL A 121 6.56 -6.18 5.79
C VAL A 121 5.19 -6.78 5.49
N SER A 122 4.22 -6.52 6.33
CA SER A 122 2.89 -7.12 6.22
C SER A 122 2.00 -6.42 5.18
N ALA A 123 2.25 -5.14 4.90
CA ALA A 123 1.43 -4.32 4.01
C ALA A 123 2.04 -4.28 2.58
N ILE A 124 1.65 -5.25 1.76
CA ILE A 124 2.11 -5.39 0.36
C ILE A 124 0.89 -5.42 -0.55
N PHE A 125 0.82 -4.46 -1.49
CA PHE A 125 -0.27 -4.33 -2.45
C PHE A 125 0.26 -4.43 -3.88
N THR A 126 -0.37 -5.28 -4.67
CA THR A 126 0.07 -5.60 -6.03
C THR A 126 -0.86 -5.05 -7.11
N THR A 127 -1.92 -4.36 -6.71
CA THR A 127 -2.87 -3.67 -7.59
C THR A 127 -3.09 -2.24 -7.10
N ILE A 128 -3.52 -1.38 -8.02
CA ILE A 128 -3.87 0.02 -7.69
C ILE A 128 -5.07 0.09 -6.75
N GLU A 129 -6.09 -0.69 -7.02
CA GLU A 129 -7.32 -0.76 -6.21
C GLU A 129 -7.01 -1.20 -4.77
N GLY A 130 -6.12 -2.19 -4.63
CA GLY A 130 -5.64 -2.64 -3.31
C GLY A 130 -4.86 -1.55 -2.58
N ALA A 131 -4.03 -0.79 -3.28
CA ALA A 131 -3.29 0.32 -2.71
C ALA A 131 -4.20 1.50 -2.31
N GLU A 132 -5.21 1.81 -3.10
CA GLU A 132 -6.22 2.82 -2.78
C GLU A 132 -7.04 2.41 -1.53
N ALA A 133 -7.49 1.15 -1.49
CA ALA A 133 -8.16 0.59 -0.32
C ALA A 133 -7.28 0.64 0.93
N ALA A 134 -5.96 0.41 0.78
CA ALA A 134 -5.01 0.53 1.88
C ALA A 134 -4.90 1.97 2.40
N CYS A 135 -4.85 2.98 1.53
CA CYS A 135 -4.85 4.38 1.95
C CYS A 135 -6.11 4.70 2.77
N LEU A 136 -7.29 4.31 2.29
CA LEU A 136 -8.56 4.49 3.02
C LEU A 136 -8.54 3.74 4.36
N GLY A 137 -7.99 2.53 4.40
CA GLY A 137 -7.85 1.75 5.63
C GLY A 137 -6.90 2.41 6.63
N ILE A 138 -5.79 2.97 6.17
CA ILE A 138 -4.82 3.69 7.01
C ILE A 138 -5.48 4.93 7.65
N GLU A 139 -6.31 5.67 6.91
CA GLU A 139 -7.08 6.80 7.45
C GLU A 139 -8.03 6.39 8.57
N GLN A 140 -8.51 5.13 8.57
CA GLN A 140 -9.39 4.57 9.59
C GLN A 140 -8.64 3.94 10.77
N ALA A 141 -7.32 3.88 10.73
CA ALA A 141 -6.53 3.27 11.80
C ALA A 141 -6.84 3.92 13.16
N GLY A 142 -7.30 3.12 14.12
CA GLY A 142 -7.70 3.59 15.44
C GLY A 142 -9.05 4.30 15.51
N ARG A 143 -9.82 4.36 14.41
CA ARG A 143 -11.12 5.03 14.31
C ARG A 143 -12.23 4.08 13.89
N TYR A 144 -12.25 2.87 14.40
CA TYR A 144 -13.26 1.86 14.06
C TYR A 144 -14.04 1.43 15.30
N ASP A 145 -15.31 1.14 15.11
CA ASP A 145 -16.20 0.65 16.16
C ASP A 145 -16.25 -0.89 16.18
N VAL A 146 -16.53 -1.43 17.37
CA VAL A 146 -16.81 -2.86 17.54
C VAL A 146 -18.32 -3.03 17.67
N TYR A 147 -18.90 -3.86 16.82
CA TYR A 147 -20.34 -4.15 16.81
C TYR A 147 -20.61 -5.54 17.34
N SER A 148 -21.69 -5.68 18.13
CA SER A 148 -22.23 -7.01 18.37
C SER A 148 -22.97 -7.51 17.11
N LEU A 149 -22.97 -8.84 16.90
CA LEU A 149 -23.71 -9.45 15.80
C LEU A 149 -25.20 -9.11 15.87
N GLN A 150 -25.75 -9.06 17.08
CA GLN A 150 -27.16 -8.72 17.34
C GLN A 150 -27.49 -7.29 16.94
N SER A 151 -26.63 -6.31 17.30
CA SER A 151 -26.85 -4.91 16.92
C SER A 151 -26.75 -4.71 15.41
N LEU A 152 -25.85 -5.42 14.75
CA LEU A 152 -25.74 -5.39 13.29
C LEU A 152 -27.01 -5.93 12.63
N HIS A 153 -27.52 -7.09 13.07
CA HIS A 153 -28.76 -7.68 12.53
C HIS A 153 -30.00 -6.81 12.80
N ALA A 154 -30.05 -6.12 13.94
CA ALA A 154 -31.16 -5.20 14.22
C ALA A 154 -31.19 -4.06 13.22
N ARG A 155 -30.05 -3.40 12.94
CA ARG A 155 -29.93 -2.32 11.94
C ARG A 155 -30.32 -2.79 10.54
N LEU A 156 -29.82 -3.95 10.09
CA LEU A 156 -30.17 -4.49 8.76
C LEU A 156 -31.69 -4.77 8.61
N ARG A 157 -32.38 -5.14 9.69
CA ARG A 157 -33.85 -5.34 9.67
C ARG A 157 -34.61 -4.04 9.62
N GLU A 158 -34.09 -2.96 10.19
CA GLU A 158 -34.68 -1.61 10.14
C GLU A 158 -34.51 -1.00 8.76
N GLU A 159 -33.34 -1.17 8.13
CA GLU A 159 -33.05 -0.68 6.77
C GLU A 159 -33.82 -1.44 5.67
N ALA A 160 -34.26 -2.69 5.94
CA ALA A 160 -35.03 -3.52 5.01
C ALA A 160 -36.55 -3.28 5.07
N ARG A 161 -37.05 -2.39 5.92
CA ARG A 161 -38.47 -2.00 6.05
C ARG A 161 -38.78 -0.73 5.31
#